data_ca3638ecabb6c7d42567d17696cb6016
#
_entry.id   ca3638ecabb6c7d42567d17696cb6016
#
_cell.length_a   1.000
_cell.length_b   1.000
_cell.length_c   1.000
_cell.angle_alpha   90.00
_cell.angle_beta   90.00
_cell.angle_gamma   90.00
#
_symmetry.space_group_name_H-M   'P 1'
#
loop_
_entity.id
_entity.type
_entity.pdbx_description
1 polymer ?
#
loop_
_entity_poly.entity_id
_entity_poly.type
_entity_poly.pdbx_seq_one_letter_code
_entity_poly.pdbx_strand_id
1 'polypeptide(L)'
;MKKPFLYLLFTVFTVLGLTVSSCSSDDELPKPAFSEITVTPSQTTYHVGDKVQLSVRMSGELPADIKAAKYWFYYDYATKAMFVTPTADTDEFQSPEITLTEAGDIELSFWAQFDYAQYKYDGVTKRVVLHVEE
;
A
#
# COMPACT_ATOMS: atom_id res chain seq x y z
N MET A 1 -8.16 32.07 31.18
CA MET A 1 -8.00 32.91 30.00
C MET A 1 -6.78 32.61 29.15
N LYS A 2 -5.78 31.98 29.73
CA LYS A 2 -4.60 31.59 28.94
C LYS A 2 -4.84 30.38 28.04
N LYS A 3 -5.83 29.56 28.37
CA LYS A 3 -6.10 28.32 27.60
C LYS A 3 -6.53 28.56 26.16
N PRO A 4 -7.46 29.50 25.84
CA PRO A 4 -7.83 29.73 24.45
C PRO A 4 -6.65 30.24 23.60
N PHE A 5 -5.77 31.02 24.19
CA PHE A 5 -4.60 31.52 23.50
C PHE A 5 -3.63 30.38 23.15
N LEU A 6 -3.44 29.44 24.09
CA LEU A 6 -2.59 28.28 23.85
C LEU A 6 -3.13 27.39 22.74
N TYR A 7 -4.45 27.20 22.71
CA TYR A 7 -5.05 26.41 21.64
C TYR A 7 -4.88 27.05 20.27
N LEU A 8 -5.03 28.35 20.22
CA LEU A 8 -4.83 29.09 18.98
C LEU A 8 -3.39 28.95 18.47
N LEU A 9 -2.44 29.06 19.36
CA LEU A 9 -1.03 28.94 19.04
C LEU A 9 -0.70 27.53 18.54
N PHE A 10 -1.30 26.53 19.16
CA PHE A 10 -1.11 25.15 18.77
C PHE A 10 -1.66 24.89 17.36
N THR A 11 -2.83 25.44 17.06
CA THR A 11 -3.44 25.32 15.75
C THR A 11 -2.58 25.94 14.65
N VAL A 12 -2.05 27.12 14.90
CA VAL A 12 -1.15 27.80 13.96
C VAL A 12 0.10 26.96 13.69
N PHE A 13 0.66 26.36 14.73
CA PHE A 13 1.84 25.52 14.59
C PHE A 13 1.55 24.28 13.73
N THR A 14 0.39 23.68 13.88
CA THR A 14 -0.04 22.53 13.09
C THR A 14 -0.16 22.91 11.61
N VAL A 15 -0.72 24.06 11.33
CA VAL A 15 -0.86 24.54 9.95
C VAL A 15 0.50 24.76 9.32
N LEU A 16 1.45 25.33 10.06
CA LEU A 16 2.80 25.52 9.58
C LEU A 16 3.50 24.19 9.29
N GLY A 17 3.28 23.20 10.13
CA GLY A 17 3.81 21.86 9.92
C GLY A 17 3.29 21.23 8.64
N LEU A 18 2.01 21.37 8.36
CA LEU A 18 1.41 20.89 7.13
C LEU A 18 1.97 21.59 5.90
N THR A 19 2.20 22.89 5.99
CA THR A 19 2.79 23.67 4.90
C THR A 19 4.20 23.17 4.56
N VAL A 20 5.01 22.91 5.58
CA VAL A 20 6.36 22.37 5.38
C VAL A 20 6.30 20.99 4.73
N SER A 21 5.37 20.14 5.15
CA SER A 21 5.18 18.83 4.53
C SER A 21 4.81 18.93 3.05
N SER A 22 3.97 19.89 2.69
CA SER A 22 3.61 20.14 1.30
C SER A 22 4.81 20.52 0.45
N CYS A 23 5.70 21.35 0.99
CA CYS A 23 6.87 21.80 0.26
C CYS A 23 7.86 20.67 -0.02
N SER A 24 7.91 19.66 0.83
CA SER A 24 8.82 18.53 0.64
C SER A 24 8.34 17.53 -0.44
N SER A 25 7.10 17.67 -0.91
CA SER A 25 6.54 16.76 -1.91
C SER A 25 6.86 17.18 -3.35
N ASP A 26 7.53 18.29 -3.57
CA ASP A 26 7.84 18.80 -4.91
C ASP A 26 8.77 17.87 -5.70
N ASP A 27 9.55 17.06 -5.00
CA ASP A 27 10.49 16.13 -5.62
C ASP A 27 9.89 14.75 -5.87
N GLU A 28 8.64 14.53 -5.50
CA GLU A 28 8.00 13.24 -5.71
C GLU A 28 7.62 13.04 -7.18
N LEU A 29 7.88 11.84 -7.68
CA LEU A 29 7.48 11.45 -9.02
C LEU A 29 5.97 11.16 -9.04
N PRO A 30 5.27 11.48 -10.15
CA PRO A 30 3.84 11.22 -10.23
C PRO A 30 3.57 9.71 -10.19
N LYS A 31 2.60 9.32 -9.35
CA LYS A 31 2.21 7.92 -9.17
C LYS A 31 0.70 7.80 -9.07
N PRO A 32 0.11 6.69 -9.54
CA PRO A 32 -1.30 6.44 -9.28
C PRO A 32 -1.52 6.16 -7.79
N ALA A 33 -2.75 6.34 -7.33
CA ALA A 33 -3.14 6.00 -5.97
C ALA A 33 -3.59 4.55 -5.90
N PHE A 34 -3.33 3.89 -4.77
CA PHE A 34 -3.72 2.51 -4.53
C PHE A 34 -4.55 2.43 -3.25
N SER A 35 -5.53 1.55 -3.26
CA SER A 35 -6.32 1.24 -2.06
C SER A 35 -5.47 0.45 -1.06
N GLU A 36 -5.97 0.34 0.17
CA GLU A 36 -5.42 -0.62 1.11
C GLU A 36 -5.70 -2.05 0.62
N ILE A 37 -4.92 -3.01 1.13
CA ILE A 37 -5.12 -4.41 0.78
C ILE A 37 -6.44 -4.90 1.36
N THR A 38 -7.27 -5.50 0.52
CA THR A 38 -8.48 -6.20 0.95
C THR A 38 -8.19 -7.69 1.00
N VAL A 39 -8.53 -8.34 2.10
CA VAL A 39 -8.33 -9.77 2.31
C VAL A 39 -9.67 -10.48 2.21
N THR A 40 -9.74 -11.52 1.40
CA THR A 40 -10.95 -12.32 1.24
C THR A 40 -10.65 -13.77 1.64
N PRO A 41 -11.40 -14.36 2.56
CA PRO A 41 -12.47 -13.80 3.38
C PRO A 41 -11.92 -12.81 4.42
N SER A 42 -12.71 -11.80 4.76
CA SER A 42 -12.35 -10.82 5.79
C SER A 42 -12.72 -11.35 7.16
N GLN A 43 -11.73 -11.57 8.01
CA GLN A 43 -11.91 -12.14 9.35
C GLN A 43 -11.00 -11.42 10.33
N THR A 44 -11.34 -11.46 11.61
CA THR A 44 -10.47 -10.91 12.66
C THR A 44 -9.39 -11.90 13.07
N THR A 45 -9.65 -13.19 12.91
CA THR A 45 -8.73 -14.27 13.24
C THR A 45 -8.77 -15.31 12.13
N TYR A 46 -7.60 -15.74 11.70
CA TYR A 46 -7.43 -16.82 10.72
C TYR A 46 -6.76 -18.01 11.41
N HIS A 47 -6.76 -19.14 10.74
CA HIS A 47 -6.14 -20.36 11.25
C HIS A 47 -5.17 -20.92 10.22
N VAL A 48 -4.18 -21.66 10.69
CA VAL A 48 -3.26 -22.37 9.81
C VAL A 48 -4.06 -23.30 8.91
N GLY A 49 -3.78 -23.24 7.61
CA GLY A 49 -4.52 -23.98 6.60
C GLY A 49 -5.60 -23.16 5.91
N ASP A 50 -5.96 -22.02 6.46
CA ASP A 50 -6.92 -21.13 5.80
C ASP A 50 -6.33 -20.59 4.50
N LYS A 51 -7.21 -20.35 3.54
CA LYS A 51 -6.86 -19.81 2.25
C LYS A 51 -7.41 -18.41 2.14
N VAL A 52 -6.57 -17.47 1.72
CA VAL A 52 -6.95 -16.07 1.54
C VAL A 52 -6.52 -15.60 0.16
N GLN A 53 -7.19 -14.56 -0.29
CA GLN A 53 -6.83 -13.87 -1.53
C GLN A 53 -6.74 -12.39 -1.23
N LEU A 54 -5.71 -11.74 -1.75
CA LEU A 54 -5.49 -10.31 -1.58
C LEU A 54 -5.94 -9.56 -2.80
N SER A 55 -6.43 -8.35 -2.60
CA SER A 55 -6.88 -7.48 -3.67
C SER A 55 -6.47 -6.05 -3.36
N VAL A 56 -6.01 -5.34 -4.39
CA VAL A 56 -5.67 -3.91 -4.33
C VAL A 56 -6.22 -3.26 -5.58
N ARG A 57 -6.79 -2.08 -5.43
CA ARG A 57 -7.33 -1.33 -6.56
C ARG A 57 -6.51 -0.08 -6.80
N MET A 58 -6.15 0.14 -8.07
CA MET A 58 -5.47 1.35 -8.51
C MET A 58 -6.50 2.37 -8.97
N SER A 59 -6.32 3.63 -8.58
CA SER A 59 -7.20 4.72 -8.99
C SER A 59 -6.53 5.56 -10.06
N GLY A 60 -7.26 5.81 -11.14
CA GLY A 60 -6.77 6.63 -12.24
C GLY A 60 -5.89 5.87 -13.21
N GLU A 61 -5.36 6.59 -14.18
CA GLU A 61 -4.49 6.04 -15.20
C GLU A 61 -3.02 6.20 -14.78
N LEU A 62 -2.17 5.38 -15.37
CA LEU A 62 -0.73 5.54 -15.19
C LEU A 62 -0.27 6.88 -15.80
N PRO A 63 0.49 7.68 -15.06
CA PRO A 63 1.09 8.88 -15.64
C PRO A 63 1.94 8.55 -16.86
N ALA A 64 1.94 9.48 -17.83
CA ALA A 64 2.66 9.29 -19.08
C ALA A 64 4.17 9.16 -18.89
N ASP A 65 4.70 9.68 -17.79
CA ASP A 65 6.13 9.61 -17.50
C ASP A 65 6.61 8.22 -17.10
N ILE A 66 5.67 7.34 -16.74
CA ILE A 66 6.01 5.97 -16.36
C ILE A 66 6.24 5.15 -17.63
N LYS A 67 7.44 4.60 -17.78
CA LYS A 67 7.82 3.79 -18.94
C LYS A 67 7.54 2.31 -18.72
N ALA A 68 7.62 1.84 -17.50
CA ALA A 68 7.33 0.46 -17.16
C ALA A 68 6.83 0.38 -15.72
N ALA A 69 5.99 -0.60 -15.45
CA ALA A 69 5.47 -0.83 -14.11
C ALA A 69 5.45 -2.32 -13.83
N LYS A 70 5.77 -2.67 -12.59
CA LYS A 70 5.72 -4.04 -12.11
C LYS A 70 4.92 -4.06 -10.82
N TYR A 71 4.12 -5.12 -10.65
CA TYR A 71 3.25 -5.27 -9.49
C TYR A 71 3.37 -6.67 -8.95
N TRP A 72 3.42 -6.81 -7.61
CA TRP A 72 3.49 -8.12 -6.99
C TRP A 72 2.99 -8.09 -5.56
N PHE A 73 2.62 -9.28 -5.06
CA PHE A 73 2.32 -9.49 -3.65
C PHE A 73 3.42 -10.30 -3.01
N TYR A 74 3.68 -10.05 -1.73
CA TYR A 74 4.54 -10.89 -0.90
C TYR A 74 3.75 -11.51 0.22
N TYR A 75 4.06 -12.77 0.47
CA TYR A 75 3.65 -13.48 1.66
C TYR A 75 4.85 -13.57 2.59
N ASP A 76 4.69 -13.03 3.82
CA ASP A 76 5.69 -13.11 4.88
C ASP A 76 7.10 -12.70 4.42
N TYR A 77 7.23 -11.44 4.03
CA TYR A 77 8.48 -10.68 3.76
C TYR A 77 9.52 -11.27 2.83
N ALA A 78 9.69 -12.57 2.77
CA ALA A 78 10.90 -13.08 2.17
C ALA A 78 10.72 -14.23 1.21
N THR A 79 9.56 -14.80 1.14
CA THR A 79 9.52 -16.12 0.55
C THR A 79 9.23 -16.15 -0.93
N LYS A 80 8.35 -15.32 -1.45
CA LYS A 80 8.06 -15.40 -2.87
C LYS A 80 7.28 -14.20 -3.38
N ALA A 81 7.83 -13.56 -4.39
CA ALA A 81 7.10 -12.52 -5.12
C ALA A 81 6.08 -13.19 -6.04
N MET A 82 4.84 -12.78 -5.91
CA MET A 82 3.76 -13.25 -6.77
C MET A 82 3.40 -12.11 -7.73
N PHE A 83 3.97 -12.14 -8.92
CA PHE A 83 3.75 -11.10 -9.92
C PHE A 83 2.32 -11.14 -10.40
N VAL A 84 1.73 -9.95 -10.53
CA VAL A 84 0.34 -9.79 -10.96
C VAL A 84 0.24 -8.68 -11.98
N THR A 85 -0.84 -8.72 -12.75
CA THR A 85 -1.20 -7.65 -13.68
C THR A 85 -2.62 -7.21 -13.38
N PRO A 86 -2.99 -5.95 -13.69
CA PRO A 86 -4.37 -5.53 -13.50
C PRO A 86 -5.28 -6.32 -14.43
N THR A 87 -6.50 -6.55 -13.99
CA THR A 87 -7.50 -7.18 -14.86
C THR A 87 -7.92 -6.21 -15.96
N ALA A 88 -8.24 -6.77 -17.14
CA ALA A 88 -8.45 -5.98 -18.35
C ALA A 88 -9.56 -4.93 -18.22
N ASP A 89 -10.60 -5.24 -17.45
CA ASP A 89 -11.78 -4.38 -17.33
C ASP A 89 -11.78 -3.52 -16.05
N THR A 90 -10.82 -3.73 -15.16
CA THR A 90 -10.71 -2.98 -13.89
C THR A 90 -9.25 -2.79 -13.56
N ASP A 91 -8.95 -1.74 -12.80
CA ASP A 91 -7.60 -1.50 -12.29
C ASP A 91 -7.39 -2.23 -10.96
N GLU A 92 -7.85 -3.48 -10.89
CA GLU A 92 -7.76 -4.30 -9.69
C GLU A 92 -6.71 -5.37 -9.85
N PHE A 93 -5.86 -5.50 -8.82
CA PHE A 93 -4.83 -6.52 -8.73
C PHE A 93 -5.28 -7.57 -7.73
N GLN A 94 -5.26 -8.83 -8.13
CA GLN A 94 -5.61 -9.94 -7.26
C GLN A 94 -4.44 -10.90 -7.15
N SER A 95 -4.16 -11.31 -5.92
CA SER A 95 -3.13 -12.32 -5.69
C SER A 95 -3.67 -13.71 -6.06
N PRO A 96 -2.77 -14.67 -6.32
CA PRO A 96 -3.18 -16.08 -6.26
C PRO A 96 -3.70 -16.41 -4.87
N GLU A 97 -4.40 -17.53 -4.76
CA GLU A 97 -4.83 -18.02 -3.45
C GLU A 97 -3.62 -18.34 -2.58
N ILE A 98 -3.62 -17.84 -1.37
CA ILE A 98 -2.52 -18.00 -0.42
C ILE A 98 -3.00 -18.90 0.70
N THR A 99 -2.26 -19.97 0.98
CA THR A 99 -2.53 -20.83 2.13
C THR A 99 -1.67 -20.38 3.29
N LEU A 100 -2.30 -20.09 4.42
CA LEU A 100 -1.59 -19.68 5.63
C LEU A 100 -0.96 -20.90 6.28
N THR A 101 0.37 -20.90 6.41
CA THR A 101 1.11 -22.06 6.86
C THR A 101 1.70 -21.92 8.26
N GLU A 102 1.71 -20.71 8.80
CA GLU A 102 2.31 -20.46 10.10
C GLU A 102 1.36 -19.65 10.98
N ALA A 103 1.40 -19.92 12.28
CA ALA A 103 0.66 -19.14 13.26
C ALA A 103 1.46 -17.91 13.65
N GLY A 104 0.76 -16.89 14.12
CA GLY A 104 1.32 -15.63 14.56
C GLY A 104 0.78 -14.46 13.75
N ASP A 105 1.41 -13.32 13.89
CA ASP A 105 1.06 -12.14 13.11
C ASP A 105 1.84 -12.21 11.79
N ILE A 106 1.12 -12.47 10.72
CA ILE A 106 1.71 -12.67 9.39
C ILE A 106 1.48 -11.42 8.56
N GLU A 107 2.55 -10.85 8.05
CA GLU A 107 2.47 -9.66 7.19
C GLU A 107 2.39 -10.07 5.73
N LEU A 108 1.41 -9.51 5.04
CA LEU A 108 1.25 -9.63 3.60
C LEU A 108 1.40 -8.24 3.02
N SER A 109 2.04 -8.12 1.86
CA SER A 109 2.28 -6.83 1.26
C SER A 109 2.01 -6.82 -0.24
N PHE A 110 1.68 -5.64 -0.74
CA PHE A 110 1.57 -5.35 -2.16
C PHE A 110 2.61 -4.30 -2.51
N TRP A 111 3.29 -4.51 -3.62
CA TRP A 111 4.34 -3.63 -4.10
C TRP A 111 4.06 -3.25 -5.54
N ALA A 112 4.24 -1.97 -5.85
CA ALA A 112 4.26 -1.47 -7.20
C ALA A 112 5.58 -0.74 -7.42
N GLN A 113 6.26 -1.06 -8.50
CA GLN A 113 7.50 -0.40 -8.88
C GLN A 113 7.32 0.25 -10.24
N PHE A 114 7.69 1.52 -10.33
CA PHE A 114 7.55 2.30 -11.54
C PHE A 114 8.93 2.75 -12.04
N ASP A 115 9.16 2.54 -13.32
CA ASP A 115 10.35 3.00 -14.01
C ASP A 115 9.99 4.23 -14.85
N TYR A 116 10.66 5.32 -14.58
CA TYR A 116 10.47 6.59 -15.29
C TYR A 116 11.61 6.81 -16.27
N ALA A 117 11.47 7.81 -17.13
CA ALA A 117 12.57 8.20 -17.99
C ALA A 117 13.77 8.69 -17.17
N GLN A 118 14.97 8.64 -17.77
CA GLN A 118 16.21 9.11 -17.14
C GLN A 118 16.65 8.31 -15.91
N TYR A 119 16.38 7.01 -15.92
CA TYR A 119 16.81 6.09 -14.85
C TYR A 119 16.25 6.44 -13.47
N LYS A 120 15.06 7.03 -13.43
CA LYS A 120 14.38 7.31 -12.18
C LYS A 120 13.42 6.17 -11.83
N TYR A 121 13.36 5.83 -10.55
CA TYR A 121 12.51 4.75 -10.05
C TYR A 121 11.77 5.23 -8.82
N ASP A 122 10.56 4.71 -8.63
CA ASP A 122 9.79 4.94 -7.42
C ASP A 122 8.81 3.79 -7.24
N GLY A 123 8.15 3.75 -6.10
CA GLY A 123 7.24 2.66 -5.81
C GLY A 123 6.21 3.00 -4.76
N VAL A 124 5.25 2.09 -4.64
CA VAL A 124 4.20 2.16 -3.62
C VAL A 124 4.16 0.81 -2.93
N THR A 125 4.02 0.84 -1.61
CA THR A 125 3.91 -0.38 -0.80
C THR A 125 2.67 -0.28 0.08
N LYS A 126 1.87 -1.35 0.10
CA LYS A 126 0.76 -1.52 1.05
C LYS A 126 1.00 -2.78 1.85
N ARG A 127 0.58 -2.77 3.12
CA ARG A 127 0.79 -3.89 4.03
C ARG A 127 -0.47 -4.19 4.80
N VAL A 128 -0.66 -5.46 5.13
CA VAL A 128 -1.72 -5.91 6.01
C VAL A 128 -1.14 -7.02 6.91
N VAL A 129 -1.55 -7.04 8.15
CA VAL A 129 -1.13 -8.07 9.11
C VAL A 129 -2.34 -8.93 9.45
N LEU A 130 -2.19 -10.24 9.29
CA LEU A 130 -3.22 -11.21 9.65
C LEU A 130 -2.81 -11.90 10.95
N HIS A 131 -3.76 -12.01 11.87
CA HIS A 131 -3.57 -12.80 13.09
C HIS A 131 -3.99 -14.23 12.82
N VAL A 132 -3.04 -15.16 12.84
CA VAL A 132 -3.23 -16.56 12.49
C VAL A 132 -3.01 -17.44 13.72
N GLU A 133 -4.00 -18.27 14.03
CA GLU A 133 -3.93 -19.24 15.13
C GLU A 133 -3.78 -20.65 14.56
N GLU A 134 -3.24 -21.53 15.39
CA GLU A 134 -3.11 -22.95 15.02
C GLU A 134 -4.44 -23.68 14.94
#